data_d48471e95b71a980845061ffbc31d085
#
_entry.id   d48471e95b71a980845061ffbc31d085
#
_cell.length_a   1.000
_cell.length_b   1.000
_cell.length_c   1.000
_cell.angle_alpha   90.00
_cell.angle_beta   90.00
_cell.angle_gamma   90.00
#
_symmetry.space_group_name_H-M   'P 1'
#
loop_
_entity.id
_entity.type
_entity.pdbx_description
1 polymer ?
#
loop_
_entity_poly.entity_id
_entity_poly.type
_entity_poly.pdbx_seq_one_letter_code
_entity_poly.pdbx_strand_id
1 'polypeptide(L)'
;MMPSGAGPSRPPRYAWKRNPVFQFLASLRLAVVLLSALIVMSIVGTIFESKFDADTARTWFYEAPWFHLWLLFLGANLTCSAFMRLPWKKYHTGFLLTHLGIITLMIGAVIGWIRGIEGTMTLFKDSPPDNALVLQKRQLTVRDPDARRAVTMHLGRGPLRVSEGKPVAIWNTPSGWNIEAVADSERVLGTFEPTPAPDGKTAMRVRLQTKAMGQTIDQWLLAGDRDHARLDLGLITVDLVAPGAAAPMAGAANRAIIRAQEDGALKLEILSGGRTVAETPLAAGSAVSTGWNDWTIEAVQTIASAQPGFRFEEWPADKKAPSGQPLLEGVQIRMTRGEQTITQWVGAGWRVVFPTGAFPLEVSYGWEVHRLPFGLVLEDFVVERNEGTDEPASFRSDLAMVLPDGKVDGTGSCSMNQPANYPQALWRSLTGLTYKISQASWNPNDLSQSSVQILRDPGWLLKWVGSLILCAGLVTMFTMRRPVTSVATAVTPDDSRRGDDAATSPSGSGLKPQHSSPSLIS
;
A
#
# COMPACT_ATOMS: atom_id res chain seq x y z
N MET A 1 38.57 66.35 -39.48
CA MET A 1 38.26 65.66 -38.20
C MET A 1 37.11 64.74 -38.44
N MET A 2 37.38 63.41 -38.54
CA MET A 2 36.31 62.40 -38.63
C MET A 2 36.04 61.90 -37.21
N PRO A 3 34.75 61.65 -36.83
CA PRO A 3 34.42 61.10 -35.54
C PRO A 3 34.80 59.63 -35.53
N SER A 4 35.51 59.18 -34.50
CA SER A 4 35.92 57.80 -34.23
C SER A 4 34.67 56.94 -34.02
N GLY A 5 34.50 55.93 -34.87
CA GLY A 5 33.44 54.93 -34.73
C GLY A 5 33.57 54.16 -33.44
N ALA A 6 32.59 54.25 -32.58
CA ALA A 6 32.41 53.35 -31.45
C ALA A 6 32.15 51.94 -31.99
N GLY A 7 33.16 51.07 -31.86
CA GLY A 7 33.00 49.66 -32.19
C GLY A 7 31.87 49.00 -31.38
N PRO A 8 31.20 47.92 -31.88
CA PRO A 8 30.08 47.29 -31.22
C PRO A 8 30.50 46.84 -29.82
N SER A 9 29.86 47.41 -28.81
CA SER A 9 30.05 47.02 -27.42
C SER A 9 29.76 45.53 -27.25
N ARG A 10 30.78 44.75 -26.86
CA ARG A 10 30.60 43.31 -26.54
C ARG A 10 29.46 43.16 -25.54
N PRO A 11 28.50 42.30 -25.79
CA PRO A 11 27.39 42.07 -24.84
C PRO A 11 27.99 41.70 -23.48
N PRO A 12 27.42 42.18 -22.37
CA PRO A 12 27.93 41.90 -21.04
C PRO A 12 27.95 40.38 -20.80
N ARG A 13 29.10 39.86 -20.34
CA ARG A 13 29.45 38.43 -20.18
C ARG A 13 28.41 37.59 -19.41
N TYR A 14 27.42 38.24 -18.78
CA TYR A 14 26.32 37.63 -18.00
C TYR A 14 24.99 38.36 -18.21
N ALA A 15 24.61 38.66 -19.45
CA ALA A 15 23.39 39.37 -19.79
C ALA A 15 22.11 38.67 -19.24
N TRP A 16 22.13 37.33 -19.16
CA TRP A 16 21.04 36.51 -18.62
C TRP A 16 20.72 36.81 -17.14
N LYS A 17 21.67 37.32 -16.32
CA LYS A 17 21.40 37.73 -14.93
C LYS A 17 20.45 38.91 -14.80
N ARG A 18 20.24 39.68 -15.87
CA ARG A 18 19.30 40.79 -15.92
C ARG A 18 17.89 40.36 -16.32
N ASN A 19 17.70 39.08 -16.73
CA ASN A 19 16.40 38.56 -17.06
C ASN A 19 15.54 38.55 -15.80
N PRO A 20 14.34 39.16 -15.82
CA PRO A 20 13.44 39.24 -14.66
C PRO A 20 12.97 37.87 -14.17
N VAL A 21 12.75 36.90 -15.07
CA VAL A 21 12.38 35.53 -14.70
C VAL A 21 13.51 34.85 -13.94
N PHE A 22 14.75 35.02 -14.41
CA PHE A 22 15.92 34.44 -13.72
C PHE A 22 16.12 35.07 -12.33
N GLN A 23 15.94 36.38 -12.20
CA GLN A 23 16.02 37.09 -10.92
C GLN A 23 14.92 36.65 -9.95
N PHE A 24 13.72 36.49 -10.44
CA PHE A 24 12.60 35.95 -9.65
C PHE A 24 12.91 34.54 -9.15
N LEU A 25 13.32 33.65 -10.05
CA LEU A 25 13.71 32.28 -9.68
C LEU A 25 14.88 32.23 -8.70
N ALA A 26 15.85 33.15 -8.78
CA ALA A 26 16.98 33.20 -7.87
C ALA A 26 16.71 33.95 -6.55
N SER A 27 15.46 34.42 -6.33
CA SER A 27 15.15 35.28 -5.18
C SER A 27 15.03 34.51 -3.87
N LEU A 28 15.54 35.08 -2.78
CA LEU A 28 15.38 34.54 -1.43
C LEU A 28 13.91 34.54 -0.98
N ARG A 29 13.12 35.52 -1.44
CA ARG A 29 11.69 35.58 -1.13
C ARG A 29 10.95 34.35 -1.66
N LEU A 30 11.25 33.95 -2.89
CA LEU A 30 10.69 32.73 -3.47
C LEU A 30 11.14 31.50 -2.69
N ALA A 31 12.41 31.41 -2.29
CA ALA A 31 12.93 30.30 -1.49
C ALA A 31 12.14 30.14 -0.17
N VAL A 32 11.92 31.26 0.55
CA VAL A 32 11.14 31.25 1.80
C VAL A 32 9.71 30.78 1.57
N VAL A 33 9.03 31.28 0.54
CA VAL A 33 7.66 30.85 0.19
C VAL A 33 7.62 29.35 -0.14
N LEU A 34 8.56 28.86 -0.96
CA LEU A 34 8.62 27.45 -1.36
C LEU A 34 8.86 26.53 -0.14
N LEU A 35 9.79 26.89 0.74
CA LEU A 35 10.09 26.11 1.94
C LEU A 35 8.94 26.15 2.95
N SER A 36 8.33 27.33 3.18
CA SER A 36 7.19 27.44 4.10
C SER A 36 5.99 26.60 3.60
N ALA A 37 5.70 26.65 2.31
CA ALA A 37 4.64 25.83 1.73
C ALA A 37 4.98 24.33 1.80
N LEU A 38 6.24 23.91 1.62
CA LEU A 38 6.65 22.52 1.80
C LEU A 38 6.39 22.03 3.22
N ILE A 39 6.69 22.86 4.24
CA ILE A 39 6.40 22.56 5.64
C ILE A 39 4.88 22.36 5.84
N VAL A 40 4.06 23.30 5.35
CA VAL A 40 2.60 23.20 5.44
C VAL A 40 2.08 21.93 4.74
N MET A 41 2.57 21.65 3.53
CA MET A 41 2.19 20.44 2.78
C MET A 41 2.57 19.17 3.53
N SER A 42 3.74 19.12 4.16
CA SER A 42 4.17 17.97 4.97
C SER A 42 3.28 17.77 6.20
N ILE A 43 2.92 18.86 6.90
CA ILE A 43 1.98 18.80 8.03
C ILE A 43 0.62 18.26 7.59
N VAL A 44 0.08 18.81 6.50
CA VAL A 44 -1.21 18.36 5.96
C VAL A 44 -1.13 16.91 5.51
N GLY A 45 -0.05 16.50 4.83
CA GLY A 45 0.18 15.10 4.44
C GLY A 45 0.18 14.14 5.64
N THR A 46 0.84 14.50 6.74
CA THR A 46 0.85 13.71 7.98
C THR A 46 -0.55 13.63 8.63
N ILE A 47 -1.33 14.71 8.59
CA ILE A 47 -2.72 14.69 9.07
C ILE A 47 -3.58 13.75 8.21
N PHE A 48 -3.38 13.75 6.88
CA PHE A 48 -4.08 12.83 5.99
C PHE A 48 -3.72 11.38 6.26
N GLU A 49 -2.43 11.09 6.46
CA GLU A 49 -1.96 9.76 6.84
C GLU A 49 -2.61 9.26 8.15
N SER A 50 -2.68 10.14 9.15
CA SER A 50 -3.31 9.81 10.44
C SER A 50 -4.83 9.63 10.37
N LYS A 51 -5.52 10.36 9.48
CA LYS A 51 -6.99 10.29 9.38
C LYS A 51 -7.50 9.22 8.43
N PHE A 52 -6.74 8.88 7.42
CA PHE A 52 -7.14 7.94 6.38
C PHE A 52 -6.19 6.74 6.37
N ASP A 53 -5.07 6.83 5.67
CA ASP A 53 -3.99 5.84 5.64
C ASP A 53 -2.76 6.38 4.88
N ALA A 54 -1.65 5.63 4.93
CA ALA A 54 -0.41 5.98 4.24
C ALA A 54 -0.56 6.01 2.70
N ASP A 55 -1.40 5.14 2.12
CA ASP A 55 -1.66 5.10 0.68
C ASP A 55 -2.36 6.37 0.19
N THR A 56 -3.32 6.86 0.97
CA THR A 56 -4.01 8.14 0.71
C THR A 56 -3.06 9.33 0.76
N ALA A 57 -2.23 9.43 1.81
CA ALA A 57 -1.25 10.50 1.93
C ALA A 57 -0.22 10.44 0.79
N ARG A 58 0.25 9.24 0.42
CA ARG A 58 1.14 9.03 -0.71
C ARG A 58 0.53 9.50 -2.01
N THR A 59 -0.69 9.05 -2.35
CA THR A 59 -1.36 9.35 -3.62
C THR A 59 -1.72 10.83 -3.76
N TRP A 60 -2.22 11.45 -2.69
CA TRP A 60 -2.74 12.81 -2.74
C TRP A 60 -1.68 13.90 -2.57
N PHE A 61 -0.60 13.59 -1.85
CA PHE A 61 0.47 14.56 -1.58
C PHE A 61 1.78 14.14 -2.24
N TYR A 62 2.39 13.05 -1.80
CA TYR A 62 3.79 12.74 -2.14
C TYR A 62 4.00 12.27 -3.58
N GLU A 63 3.02 11.59 -4.20
CA GLU A 63 3.06 11.17 -5.61
C GLU A 63 2.27 12.09 -6.53
N ALA A 64 1.59 13.11 -6.00
CA ALA A 64 0.77 14.02 -6.81
C ALA A 64 1.63 14.88 -7.76
N PRO A 65 1.19 15.09 -9.02
CA PRO A 65 1.94 15.91 -9.98
C PRO A 65 2.22 17.34 -9.52
N TRP A 66 1.29 17.94 -8.76
CA TRP A 66 1.47 19.29 -8.21
C TRP A 66 2.59 19.36 -7.18
N PHE A 67 2.80 18.31 -6.36
CA PHE A 67 3.89 18.25 -5.39
C PHE A 67 5.25 18.15 -6.10
N HIS A 68 5.33 17.33 -7.15
CA HIS A 68 6.55 17.23 -7.96
C HIS A 68 6.87 18.52 -8.71
N LEU A 69 5.84 19.22 -9.22
CA LEU A 69 6.02 20.54 -9.81
C LEU A 69 6.57 21.53 -8.78
N TRP A 70 6.09 21.48 -7.55
CA TRP A 70 6.59 22.30 -6.44
C TRP A 70 8.07 22.02 -6.15
N LEU A 71 8.47 20.75 -6.07
CA LEU A 71 9.86 20.36 -5.90
C LEU A 71 10.73 20.80 -7.08
N LEU A 72 10.21 20.76 -8.30
CA LEU A 72 10.90 21.27 -9.47
C LEU A 72 11.18 22.78 -9.36
N PHE A 73 10.20 23.57 -8.90
CA PHE A 73 10.39 25.00 -8.64
C PHE A 73 11.44 25.26 -7.55
N LEU A 74 11.46 24.44 -6.50
CA LEU A 74 12.50 24.52 -5.47
C LEU A 74 13.87 24.21 -6.04
N GLY A 75 14.01 23.17 -6.86
CA GLY A 75 15.25 22.82 -7.56
C GLY A 75 15.72 23.94 -8.51
N ALA A 76 14.78 24.54 -9.25
CA ALA A 76 15.08 25.69 -10.12
C ALA A 76 15.54 26.91 -9.31
N ASN A 77 14.90 27.22 -8.18
CA ASN A 77 15.30 28.30 -7.29
C ASN A 77 16.73 28.08 -6.74
N LEU A 78 17.04 26.88 -6.25
CA LEU A 78 18.37 26.53 -5.75
C LEU A 78 19.43 26.69 -6.85
N THR A 79 19.14 26.18 -8.04
CA THR A 79 20.04 26.24 -9.20
C THR A 79 20.28 27.68 -9.63
N CYS A 80 19.22 28.47 -9.85
CA CYS A 80 19.33 29.88 -10.23
C CYS A 80 20.04 30.70 -9.16
N SER A 81 19.83 30.44 -7.88
CA SER A 81 20.50 31.08 -6.76
C SER A 81 22.03 30.82 -6.77
N ALA A 82 22.44 29.59 -7.09
CA ALA A 82 23.86 29.23 -7.24
C ALA A 82 24.50 29.94 -8.43
N PHE A 83 23.83 29.95 -9.59
CA PHE A 83 24.35 30.62 -10.79
C PHE A 83 24.34 32.13 -10.68
N MET A 84 23.45 32.75 -9.93
CA MET A 84 23.42 34.19 -9.71
C MET A 84 24.73 34.70 -9.10
N ARG A 85 25.46 33.86 -8.34
CA ARG A 85 26.71 34.17 -7.68
C ARG A 85 27.96 34.01 -8.56
N LEU A 86 27.82 33.72 -9.85
CA LEU A 86 28.93 33.70 -10.80
C LEU A 86 29.56 35.12 -10.95
N PRO A 87 30.91 35.27 -11.10
CA PRO A 87 31.92 34.22 -11.00
C PRO A 87 32.12 33.76 -9.56
N TRP A 88 32.22 32.44 -9.36
CA TRP A 88 32.39 31.89 -8.04
C TRP A 88 33.76 32.19 -7.46
N LYS A 89 33.81 32.57 -6.19
CA LYS A 89 35.01 32.86 -5.42
C LYS A 89 35.15 31.83 -4.30
N LYS A 90 36.34 31.66 -3.73
CA LYS A 90 36.63 30.67 -2.67
C LYS A 90 35.66 30.72 -1.49
N TYR A 91 35.20 31.89 -1.09
CA TYR A 91 34.25 32.04 0.00
C TYR A 91 32.81 31.59 -0.35
N HIS A 92 32.48 31.31 -1.61
CA HIS A 92 31.21 30.70 -2.03
C HIS A 92 31.25 29.18 -1.94
N THR A 93 32.39 28.52 -1.67
CA THR A 93 32.53 27.06 -1.73
C THR A 93 31.52 26.34 -0.83
N GLY A 94 31.39 26.75 0.43
CA GLY A 94 30.39 26.14 1.34
C GLY A 94 28.97 26.28 0.84
N PHE A 95 28.59 27.46 0.37
CA PHE A 95 27.27 27.70 -0.23
C PHE A 95 27.03 26.83 -1.48
N LEU A 96 28.01 26.73 -2.36
CA LEU A 96 27.88 25.92 -3.59
C LEU A 96 27.77 24.43 -3.29
N LEU A 97 28.59 23.92 -2.36
CA LEU A 97 28.50 22.53 -1.93
C LEU A 97 27.13 22.22 -1.30
N THR A 98 26.64 23.10 -0.45
CA THR A 98 25.29 22.92 0.15
C THR A 98 24.19 22.84 -0.92
N HIS A 99 24.19 23.77 -1.89
CA HIS A 99 23.22 23.77 -2.97
C HIS A 99 23.37 22.56 -3.90
N LEU A 100 24.60 22.19 -4.25
CA LEU A 100 24.89 20.98 -5.05
C LEU A 100 24.43 19.72 -4.32
N GLY A 101 24.68 19.62 -3.00
CA GLY A 101 24.24 18.49 -2.19
C GLY A 101 22.73 18.34 -2.19
N ILE A 102 21.98 19.42 -1.98
CA ILE A 102 20.50 19.39 -2.01
C ILE A 102 20.00 18.99 -3.41
N ILE A 103 20.54 19.58 -4.47
CA ILE A 103 20.12 19.25 -5.85
C ILE A 103 20.40 17.77 -6.16
N THR A 104 21.58 17.25 -5.78
CA THR A 104 21.93 15.84 -5.98
C THR A 104 20.99 14.91 -5.21
N LEU A 105 20.65 15.27 -3.96
CA LEU A 105 19.67 14.54 -3.15
C LEU A 105 18.29 14.53 -3.80
N MET A 106 17.83 15.69 -4.30
CA MET A 106 16.54 15.80 -5.02
C MET A 106 16.52 14.95 -6.29
N ILE A 107 17.59 14.94 -7.08
CA ILE A 107 17.70 14.07 -8.27
C ILE A 107 17.63 12.61 -7.86
N GLY A 108 18.33 12.20 -6.80
CA GLY A 108 18.25 10.85 -6.25
C GLY A 108 16.83 10.48 -5.80
N ALA A 109 16.12 11.41 -5.15
CA ALA A 109 14.72 11.21 -4.75
C ALA A 109 13.79 10.99 -5.95
N VAL A 110 13.92 11.80 -7.00
CA VAL A 110 13.14 11.66 -8.24
C VAL A 110 13.43 10.32 -8.94
N ILE A 111 14.69 9.88 -9.02
CA ILE A 111 15.05 8.58 -9.61
C ILE A 111 14.45 7.44 -8.78
N GLY A 112 14.52 7.52 -7.44
CA GLY A 112 13.93 6.55 -6.53
C GLY A 112 12.40 6.49 -6.70
N TRP A 113 11.74 7.64 -6.85
CA TRP A 113 10.29 7.69 -7.08
C TRP A 113 9.87 7.08 -8.43
N ILE A 114 10.60 7.39 -9.53
CA ILE A 114 10.22 6.91 -10.87
C ILE A 114 10.54 5.42 -11.06
N ARG A 115 11.64 4.92 -10.49
CA ARG A 115 12.19 3.58 -10.73
C ARG A 115 12.30 2.71 -9.49
N GLY A 116 11.94 3.24 -8.33
CA GLY A 116 11.88 2.51 -7.07
C GLY A 116 10.72 1.52 -7.06
N ILE A 117 10.90 0.43 -6.34
CA ILE A 117 9.86 -0.57 -6.10
C ILE A 117 9.85 -0.80 -4.60
N GLU A 118 8.66 -0.72 -4.00
CA GLU A 118 8.44 -1.00 -2.59
C GLU A 118 7.12 -1.72 -2.41
N GLY A 119 7.14 -2.82 -1.69
CA GLY A 119 5.95 -3.60 -1.42
C GLY A 119 6.18 -4.64 -0.34
N THR A 120 5.14 -5.41 -0.07
CA THR A 120 5.15 -6.50 0.91
C THR A 120 4.80 -7.83 0.25
N MET A 121 5.30 -8.91 0.83
CA MET A 121 5.00 -10.26 0.41
C MET A 121 4.87 -11.14 1.64
N THR A 122 3.80 -11.92 1.72
CA THR A 122 3.63 -12.93 2.77
C THR A 122 4.03 -14.27 2.21
N LEU A 123 5.01 -14.90 2.83
CA LEU A 123 5.57 -16.18 2.45
C LEU A 123 5.11 -17.25 3.42
N PHE A 124 4.85 -18.44 2.91
CA PHE A 124 4.49 -19.62 3.71
C PHE A 124 5.56 -20.68 3.57
N LYS A 125 5.89 -21.33 4.69
CA LYS A 125 6.80 -22.47 4.70
C LYS A 125 6.24 -23.61 3.85
N ASP A 126 7.09 -24.34 3.19
CA ASP A 126 6.72 -25.46 2.30
C ASP A 126 5.85 -25.08 1.09
N SER A 127 5.78 -23.79 0.76
CA SER A 127 5.09 -23.30 -0.44
C SER A 127 6.05 -23.16 -1.62
N PRO A 128 5.54 -23.27 -2.86
CA PRO A 128 6.36 -23.02 -4.04
C PRO A 128 6.86 -21.57 -4.08
N PRO A 129 7.92 -21.28 -4.86
CA PRO A 129 8.46 -19.93 -4.98
C PRO A 129 7.39 -18.93 -5.39
N ASP A 130 7.26 -17.84 -4.64
CA ASP A 130 6.35 -16.73 -4.94
C ASP A 130 7.13 -15.50 -5.41
N ASN A 131 6.64 -14.83 -6.44
CA ASN A 131 7.21 -13.59 -6.99
C ASN A 131 6.23 -12.42 -6.99
N ALA A 132 5.08 -12.57 -6.35
CA ALA A 132 3.99 -11.58 -6.33
C ALA A 132 4.21 -10.57 -5.21
N LEU A 133 4.90 -9.46 -5.51
CA LEU A 133 5.06 -8.35 -4.58
C LEU A 133 3.82 -7.47 -4.58
N VAL A 134 3.16 -7.36 -3.44
CA VAL A 134 1.99 -6.52 -3.24
C VAL A 134 2.44 -5.09 -2.96
N LEU A 135 2.11 -4.18 -3.86
CA LEU A 135 2.34 -2.76 -3.68
C LEU A 135 1.19 -2.15 -2.88
N GLN A 136 1.49 -1.13 -2.07
CA GLN A 136 0.47 -0.41 -1.29
C GLN A 136 -0.29 0.60 -2.17
N LYS A 137 -0.80 0.13 -3.32
CA LYS A 137 -1.60 0.93 -4.26
C LYS A 137 -2.86 0.18 -4.63
N ARG A 138 -4.02 0.76 -4.32
CA ARG A 138 -5.30 0.16 -4.70
C ARG A 138 -5.58 0.42 -6.16
N GLN A 139 -5.97 -0.62 -6.87
CA GLN A 139 -6.35 -0.53 -8.27
C GLN A 139 -7.67 -1.24 -8.54
N LEU A 140 -8.41 -0.67 -9.46
CA LEU A 140 -9.56 -1.28 -10.08
C LEU A 140 -9.23 -1.57 -11.54
N THR A 141 -9.40 -2.81 -11.96
CA THR A 141 -9.21 -3.21 -13.36
C THR A 141 -10.53 -3.70 -13.92
N VAL A 142 -10.94 -3.09 -15.01
CA VAL A 142 -12.10 -3.53 -15.80
C VAL A 142 -11.59 -4.14 -17.09
N ARG A 143 -12.00 -5.36 -17.36
CA ARG A 143 -11.67 -6.08 -18.60
C ARG A 143 -12.92 -6.28 -19.43
N ASP A 144 -12.84 -5.90 -20.69
CA ASP A 144 -13.83 -6.19 -21.72
C ASP A 144 -13.27 -7.30 -22.62
N PRO A 145 -13.75 -8.57 -22.47
CA PRO A 145 -13.25 -9.69 -23.27
C PRO A 145 -13.63 -9.56 -24.74
N ASP A 146 -14.80 -8.96 -25.07
CA ASP A 146 -15.25 -8.75 -26.45
C ASP A 146 -14.30 -7.80 -27.20
N ALA A 147 -14.00 -6.66 -26.60
CA ALA A 147 -13.07 -5.68 -27.16
C ALA A 147 -11.59 -6.07 -26.98
N ARG A 148 -11.28 -7.15 -26.25
CA ARG A 148 -9.92 -7.56 -25.85
C ARG A 148 -9.13 -6.43 -25.21
N ARG A 149 -9.80 -5.60 -24.42
CA ARG A 149 -9.22 -4.43 -23.73
C ARG A 149 -9.42 -4.50 -22.24
N ALA A 150 -8.50 -3.90 -21.52
CA ALA A 150 -8.63 -3.69 -20.09
C ALA A 150 -8.20 -2.26 -19.74
N VAL A 151 -8.86 -1.67 -18.76
CA VAL A 151 -8.50 -0.37 -18.19
C VAL A 151 -8.25 -0.58 -16.71
N THR A 152 -7.13 -0.05 -16.23
CA THR A 152 -6.77 -0.05 -14.81
C THR A 152 -6.73 1.38 -14.31
N MET A 153 -7.40 1.63 -13.18
CA MET A 153 -7.44 2.90 -12.50
C MET A 153 -6.99 2.73 -11.05
N HIS A 154 -6.14 3.63 -10.57
CA HIS A 154 -5.79 3.68 -9.16
C HIS A 154 -6.91 4.39 -8.38
N LEU A 155 -7.44 3.71 -7.38
CA LEU A 155 -8.47 4.25 -6.48
C LEU A 155 -7.81 4.54 -5.12
N GLY A 156 -7.56 5.82 -4.86
CA GLY A 156 -7.08 6.26 -3.54
C GLY A 156 -8.21 6.33 -2.51
N ARG A 157 -7.88 6.46 -1.22
CA ARG A 157 -8.81 6.83 -0.13
C ARG A 157 -8.76 8.35 0.12
N GLY A 158 -9.74 8.93 0.75
CA GLY A 158 -9.74 10.33 1.16
C GLY A 158 -10.95 11.14 0.69
N PRO A 159 -10.96 12.45 0.91
CA PRO A 159 -12.16 13.29 0.75
C PRO A 159 -12.65 13.48 -0.70
N LEU A 160 -11.85 13.06 -1.70
CA LEU A 160 -12.25 13.10 -3.12
C LEU A 160 -12.58 11.72 -3.68
N ARG A 161 -12.79 10.77 -2.82
CA ARG A 161 -13.13 9.39 -3.11
C ARG A 161 -14.52 9.21 -3.72
N VAL A 162 -14.68 7.97 -4.19
CA VAL A 162 -16.02 7.43 -4.43
C VAL A 162 -16.84 7.62 -3.16
N SER A 163 -17.87 8.42 -3.22
CA SER A 163 -18.81 8.59 -2.13
C SER A 163 -20.22 8.56 -2.70
N GLU A 164 -21.17 8.17 -1.87
CA GLU A 164 -22.57 8.21 -2.23
C GLU A 164 -22.95 9.60 -2.76
N GLY A 165 -23.48 9.66 -3.97
CA GLY A 165 -23.80 10.90 -4.66
C GLY A 165 -22.67 11.58 -5.47
N LYS A 166 -21.45 11.03 -5.45
CA LYS A 166 -20.32 11.50 -6.28
C LYS A 166 -19.62 10.33 -6.97
N PRO A 167 -20.23 9.73 -8.01
CA PRO A 167 -19.64 8.62 -8.72
C PRO A 167 -18.37 9.05 -9.45
N VAL A 168 -17.41 8.14 -9.52
CA VAL A 168 -16.17 8.30 -10.28
C VAL A 168 -16.30 7.50 -11.57
N ALA A 169 -16.28 8.20 -12.71
CA ALA A 169 -16.28 7.56 -14.02
C ALA A 169 -14.99 6.76 -14.22
N ILE A 170 -15.11 5.51 -14.62
CA ILE A 170 -13.99 4.59 -14.84
C ILE A 170 -13.72 4.44 -16.33
N TRP A 171 -14.70 4.00 -17.09
CA TRP A 171 -14.53 3.70 -18.49
C TRP A 171 -15.86 3.65 -19.26
N ASN A 172 -15.82 4.17 -20.49
CA ASN A 172 -16.83 3.90 -21.49
C ASN A 172 -16.30 2.81 -22.41
N THR A 173 -16.84 1.60 -22.29
CA THR A 173 -16.37 0.45 -23.06
C THR A 173 -16.73 0.56 -24.54
N PRO A 174 -15.96 -0.05 -25.44
CA PRO A 174 -16.34 -0.15 -26.86
C PRO A 174 -17.66 -0.88 -27.08
N SER A 175 -18.05 -1.79 -26.16
CA SER A 175 -19.34 -2.49 -26.14
C SER A 175 -20.53 -1.62 -25.69
N GLY A 176 -20.29 -0.32 -25.40
CA GLY A 176 -21.30 0.69 -25.08
C GLY A 176 -21.72 0.74 -23.62
N TRP A 177 -20.98 0.09 -22.70
CA TRP A 177 -21.21 0.20 -21.28
C TRP A 177 -20.47 1.39 -20.69
N ASN A 178 -21.18 2.22 -19.92
CA ASN A 178 -20.60 3.23 -19.05
C ASN A 178 -20.38 2.62 -17.67
N ILE A 179 -19.16 2.68 -17.14
CA ILE A 179 -18.75 2.07 -15.90
C ILE A 179 -18.31 3.13 -14.91
N GLU A 180 -18.92 3.12 -13.74
CA GLU A 180 -18.68 4.07 -12.67
C GLU A 180 -18.50 3.34 -11.33
N ALA A 181 -17.60 3.84 -10.48
CA ALA A 181 -17.56 3.51 -9.07
C ALA A 181 -18.49 4.46 -8.31
N VAL A 182 -19.45 3.92 -7.56
CA VAL A 182 -20.52 4.72 -6.93
C VAL A 182 -20.44 4.78 -5.42
N ALA A 183 -19.82 3.79 -4.79
CA ALA A 183 -19.58 3.75 -3.35
C ALA A 183 -18.33 2.91 -3.04
N ASP A 184 -17.78 3.08 -1.87
CA ASP A 184 -16.76 2.21 -1.29
C ASP A 184 -17.05 1.97 0.19
N SER A 185 -16.65 0.82 0.69
CA SER A 185 -16.84 0.42 2.09
C SER A 185 -15.67 -0.44 2.56
N GLU A 186 -15.33 -0.32 3.85
CA GLU A 186 -14.38 -1.22 4.52
C GLU A 186 -15.06 -2.47 5.09
N ARG A 187 -16.37 -2.56 4.92
CA ARG A 187 -17.21 -3.58 5.52
C ARG A 187 -18.03 -4.32 4.46
N VAL A 188 -17.34 -4.97 3.55
CA VAL A 188 -17.96 -5.77 2.50
C VAL A 188 -17.80 -7.24 2.84
N LEU A 189 -18.92 -7.96 2.88
CA LEU A 189 -18.96 -9.40 3.11
C LEU A 189 -18.98 -10.12 1.77
N GLY A 190 -18.07 -11.06 1.57
CA GLY A 190 -18.08 -11.98 0.42
C GLY A 190 -18.75 -13.29 0.79
N THR A 191 -19.81 -13.65 0.07
CA THR A 191 -20.49 -14.96 0.19
C THR A 191 -20.19 -15.78 -1.06
N PHE A 192 -19.79 -17.03 -0.86
CA PHE A 192 -19.56 -17.95 -1.97
C PHE A 192 -20.86 -18.19 -2.75
N GLU A 193 -20.87 -17.84 -4.03
CA GLU A 193 -21.99 -18.01 -4.95
C GLU A 193 -21.45 -18.40 -6.32
N PRO A 194 -21.51 -19.69 -6.69
CA PRO A 194 -21.01 -20.17 -7.97
C PRO A 194 -21.71 -19.50 -9.14
N THR A 195 -20.97 -19.18 -10.19
CA THR A 195 -21.49 -18.56 -11.41
C THR A 195 -21.54 -19.57 -12.56
N PRO A 196 -22.58 -19.56 -13.41
CA PRO A 196 -22.64 -20.44 -14.58
C PRO A 196 -21.41 -20.27 -15.48
N ALA A 197 -20.85 -21.36 -15.97
CA ALA A 197 -19.70 -21.38 -16.87
C ALA A 197 -19.78 -22.56 -17.84
N PRO A 198 -19.29 -22.42 -19.10
CA PRO A 198 -19.40 -23.49 -20.11
C PRO A 198 -18.71 -24.81 -19.69
N ASP A 199 -17.51 -24.71 -19.11
CA ASP A 199 -16.67 -25.85 -18.70
C ASP A 199 -16.57 -25.96 -17.18
N GLY A 200 -17.68 -25.73 -16.50
CA GLY A 200 -17.77 -25.71 -15.05
C GLY A 200 -18.03 -27.08 -14.43
N LYS A 201 -18.22 -27.06 -13.13
CA LYS A 201 -18.58 -28.21 -12.30
C LYS A 201 -20.00 -28.04 -11.77
N THR A 202 -20.64 -29.13 -11.36
CA THR A 202 -21.97 -29.05 -10.74
C THR A 202 -21.90 -28.27 -9.44
N ALA A 203 -22.77 -27.27 -9.30
CA ALA A 203 -22.96 -26.54 -8.06
C ALA A 203 -24.37 -26.71 -7.54
N MET A 204 -24.50 -26.69 -6.21
CA MET A 204 -25.79 -26.84 -5.56
C MET A 204 -25.87 -25.95 -4.32
N ARG A 205 -27.01 -25.28 -4.18
CA ARG A 205 -27.35 -24.61 -2.93
C ARG A 205 -28.11 -25.59 -2.04
N VAL A 206 -27.45 -25.99 -0.95
CA VAL A 206 -28.02 -26.92 0.02
C VAL A 206 -28.58 -26.14 1.21
N ARG A 207 -29.77 -26.55 1.65
CA ARG A 207 -30.37 -26.06 2.88
C ARG A 207 -30.55 -27.22 3.84
N LEU A 208 -29.99 -27.08 5.04
CA LEU A 208 -30.25 -27.97 6.18
C LEU A 208 -31.11 -27.23 7.19
N GLN A 209 -32.16 -27.91 7.64
CA GLN A 209 -33.09 -27.36 8.63
C GLN A 209 -33.36 -28.34 9.74
N THR A 210 -33.49 -27.84 10.97
CA THR A 210 -34.00 -28.58 12.12
C THR A 210 -35.05 -27.73 12.83
N LYS A 211 -36.22 -28.31 13.07
CA LYS A 211 -37.31 -27.66 13.77
C LYS A 211 -37.05 -27.58 15.27
N ALA A 212 -36.42 -28.60 15.85
CA ALA A 212 -36.15 -28.67 17.29
C ALA A 212 -35.22 -27.54 17.77
N MET A 213 -34.25 -27.16 16.95
CA MET A 213 -33.31 -26.07 17.29
C MET A 213 -33.63 -24.75 16.59
N GLY A 214 -34.61 -24.72 15.70
CA GLY A 214 -34.92 -23.53 14.88
C GLY A 214 -33.78 -23.08 13.98
N GLN A 215 -32.81 -23.96 13.67
CA GLN A 215 -31.64 -23.65 12.85
C GLN A 215 -31.91 -23.94 11.38
N THR A 216 -31.47 -23.01 10.55
CA THR A 216 -31.41 -23.15 9.09
C THR A 216 -30.04 -22.76 8.62
N ILE A 217 -29.40 -23.67 7.88
CA ILE A 217 -28.11 -23.46 7.25
C ILE A 217 -28.30 -23.52 5.75
N ASP A 218 -27.93 -22.51 5.03
CA ASP A 218 -28.12 -22.34 3.59
C ASP A 218 -26.78 -21.98 2.96
N GLN A 219 -26.23 -22.89 2.16
CA GLN A 219 -24.89 -22.73 1.62
C GLN A 219 -24.76 -23.33 0.21
N TRP A 220 -23.98 -22.67 -0.63
CA TRP A 220 -23.57 -23.22 -1.91
C TRP A 220 -22.41 -24.21 -1.76
N LEU A 221 -22.53 -25.33 -2.48
CA LEU A 221 -21.47 -26.31 -2.68
C LEU A 221 -21.10 -26.36 -4.16
N LEU A 222 -19.81 -26.65 -4.45
CA LEU A 222 -19.28 -26.82 -5.80
C LEU A 222 -18.51 -28.13 -5.87
N ALA A 223 -18.94 -29.06 -6.72
CA ALA A 223 -18.37 -30.39 -6.81
C ALA A 223 -16.88 -30.36 -7.16
N GLY A 224 -16.04 -31.05 -6.35
CA GLY A 224 -14.60 -31.13 -6.57
C GLY A 224 -13.86 -29.81 -6.39
N ASP A 225 -14.45 -28.81 -5.77
CA ASP A 225 -13.73 -27.64 -5.23
C ASP A 225 -13.12 -28.01 -3.87
N ARG A 226 -11.90 -27.58 -3.61
CA ARG A 226 -11.18 -27.95 -2.38
C ARG A 226 -11.86 -27.42 -1.13
N ASP A 227 -12.35 -26.18 -1.19
CA ASP A 227 -12.85 -25.43 -0.04
C ASP A 227 -14.38 -25.40 0.05
N HIS A 228 -15.06 -25.67 -1.08
CA HIS A 228 -16.52 -25.51 -1.18
C HIS A 228 -17.27 -26.78 -1.62
N ALA A 229 -16.60 -27.94 -1.72
CA ALA A 229 -17.31 -29.21 -2.01
C ALA A 229 -17.94 -29.82 -0.77
N ARG A 230 -17.63 -29.31 0.43
CA ARG A 230 -18.07 -29.85 1.73
C ARG A 230 -18.62 -28.74 2.61
N LEU A 231 -19.74 -29.04 3.26
CA LEU A 231 -20.24 -28.33 4.43
C LEU A 231 -19.94 -29.19 5.67
N ASP A 232 -19.15 -28.70 6.59
CA ASP A 232 -18.79 -29.37 7.83
C ASP A 232 -19.35 -28.60 9.04
N LEU A 233 -20.20 -29.24 9.81
CA LEU A 233 -20.83 -28.70 11.02
C LEU A 233 -20.38 -29.47 12.27
N GLY A 234 -19.27 -30.17 12.17
CA GLY A 234 -18.73 -31.00 13.25
C GLY A 234 -19.43 -32.35 13.41
N LEU A 235 -20.71 -32.36 13.77
CA LEU A 235 -21.49 -33.58 13.95
C LEU A 235 -22.19 -34.05 12.65
N ILE A 236 -22.32 -33.17 11.68
CA ILE A 236 -22.97 -33.43 10.38
C ILE A 236 -22.04 -32.93 9.29
N THR A 237 -21.83 -33.74 8.26
CA THR A 237 -21.12 -33.31 7.04
C THR A 237 -22.02 -33.54 5.81
N VAL A 238 -21.95 -32.60 4.87
CA VAL A 238 -22.59 -32.72 3.56
C VAL A 238 -21.53 -32.55 2.48
N ASP A 239 -21.38 -33.56 1.63
CA ASP A 239 -20.40 -33.56 0.53
C ASP A 239 -21.14 -33.53 -0.81
N LEU A 240 -20.70 -32.63 -1.71
CA LEU A 240 -21.11 -32.66 -3.11
C LEU A 240 -19.97 -33.26 -3.95
N VAL A 241 -20.26 -34.41 -4.55
CA VAL A 241 -19.28 -35.23 -5.28
C VAL A 241 -19.54 -35.14 -6.78
N ALA A 242 -18.51 -34.89 -7.54
CA ALA A 242 -18.56 -34.83 -9.00
C ALA A 242 -18.87 -36.23 -9.62
N PRO A 243 -19.40 -36.28 -10.84
CA PRO A 243 -19.65 -37.54 -11.54
C PRO A 243 -18.37 -38.40 -11.59
N GLY A 244 -18.50 -39.68 -11.27
CA GLY A 244 -17.41 -40.66 -11.28
C GLY A 244 -16.34 -40.49 -10.18
N ALA A 245 -16.41 -39.45 -9.36
CA ALA A 245 -15.43 -39.23 -8.31
C ALA A 245 -15.76 -40.04 -7.03
N ALA A 246 -14.68 -40.42 -6.32
CA ALA A 246 -14.82 -41.06 -5.01
C ALA A 246 -15.24 -40.04 -3.95
N ALA A 247 -16.17 -40.41 -3.06
CA ALA A 247 -16.48 -39.58 -1.91
C ALA A 247 -15.29 -39.55 -0.94
N PRO A 248 -15.01 -38.40 -0.27
CA PRO A 248 -13.96 -38.31 0.75
C PRO A 248 -14.16 -39.37 1.83
N MET A 249 -13.09 -40.00 2.31
CA MET A 249 -13.20 -41.10 3.30
C MET A 249 -13.48 -40.59 4.73
N ALA A 250 -13.08 -39.38 5.06
CA ALA A 250 -13.29 -38.78 6.38
C ALA A 250 -14.53 -37.91 6.44
N GLY A 251 -15.32 -38.02 7.50
CA GLY A 251 -16.50 -37.22 7.76
C GLY A 251 -17.06 -37.46 9.16
N ALA A 252 -18.09 -36.68 9.52
CA ALA A 252 -18.82 -36.85 10.78
C ALA A 252 -19.55 -38.17 10.82
N ALA A 253 -20.03 -38.56 12.03
CA ALA A 253 -20.85 -39.75 12.22
C ALA A 253 -22.17 -39.71 11.40
N ASN A 254 -22.74 -38.52 11.23
CA ASN A 254 -23.88 -38.26 10.37
C ASN A 254 -23.41 -37.53 9.09
N ARG A 255 -23.65 -38.16 7.96
CA ARG A 255 -23.13 -37.69 6.70
C ARG A 255 -24.12 -37.81 5.56
N ALA A 256 -24.24 -36.74 4.76
CA ALA A 256 -24.93 -36.74 3.49
C ALA A 256 -23.93 -36.64 2.33
N ILE A 257 -23.98 -37.57 1.41
CA ILE A 257 -23.18 -37.55 0.19
C ILE A 257 -24.15 -37.31 -0.98
N ILE A 258 -23.99 -36.19 -1.65
CA ILE A 258 -24.77 -35.83 -2.83
C ILE A 258 -23.90 -36.06 -4.05
N ARG A 259 -24.27 -37.06 -4.87
CA ARG A 259 -23.55 -37.39 -6.10
C ARG A 259 -24.22 -36.74 -7.28
N ALA A 260 -23.49 -35.91 -7.99
CA ALA A 260 -23.91 -35.43 -9.30
C ALA A 260 -23.73 -36.56 -10.31
N GLN A 261 -24.71 -36.76 -11.19
CA GLN A 261 -24.69 -37.73 -12.28
C GLN A 261 -24.38 -37.05 -13.62
N GLU A 262 -23.96 -37.80 -14.62
CA GLU A 262 -23.62 -37.24 -15.95
C GLU A 262 -24.83 -36.60 -16.65
N ASP A 263 -26.02 -37.07 -16.35
CA ASP A 263 -27.30 -36.53 -16.84
C ASP A 263 -27.78 -35.28 -16.07
N GLY A 264 -27.03 -34.83 -15.08
CA GLY A 264 -27.36 -33.68 -14.23
C GLY A 264 -28.28 -34.02 -13.06
N ALA A 265 -28.70 -35.29 -12.89
CA ALA A 265 -29.48 -35.75 -11.73
C ALA A 265 -28.58 -35.74 -10.46
N LEU A 266 -29.23 -35.54 -9.31
CA LEU A 266 -28.57 -35.64 -8.00
C LEU A 266 -29.07 -36.85 -7.25
N LYS A 267 -28.16 -37.61 -6.66
CA LYS A 267 -28.45 -38.75 -5.80
C LYS A 267 -27.92 -38.50 -4.40
N LEU A 268 -28.80 -38.56 -3.43
CA LEU A 268 -28.48 -38.36 -2.02
C LEU A 268 -28.29 -39.70 -1.34
N GLU A 269 -27.16 -39.89 -0.71
CA GLU A 269 -26.84 -41.03 0.15
C GLU A 269 -26.68 -40.51 1.58
N ILE A 270 -27.46 -41.06 2.50
CA ILE A 270 -27.48 -40.67 3.92
C ILE A 270 -26.81 -41.77 4.74
N LEU A 271 -25.78 -41.37 5.51
CA LEU A 271 -25.05 -42.27 6.39
C LEU A 271 -25.27 -41.86 7.86
N SER A 272 -25.42 -42.85 8.74
CA SER A 272 -25.42 -42.66 10.18
C SER A 272 -24.51 -43.71 10.82
N GLY A 273 -23.58 -43.27 11.66
CA GLY A 273 -22.56 -44.15 12.24
C GLY A 273 -21.70 -44.88 11.20
N GLY A 274 -21.48 -44.28 10.03
CA GLY A 274 -20.68 -44.87 8.94
C GLY A 274 -21.41 -45.91 8.09
N ARG A 275 -22.70 -46.12 8.30
CA ARG A 275 -23.54 -47.05 7.52
C ARG A 275 -24.55 -46.28 6.69
N THR A 276 -24.75 -46.64 5.42
CA THR A 276 -25.79 -46.07 4.57
C THR A 276 -27.17 -46.46 5.10
N VAL A 277 -27.97 -45.47 5.45
CA VAL A 277 -29.32 -45.62 6.00
C VAL A 277 -30.37 -45.41 4.92
N ALA A 278 -30.13 -44.50 3.99
CA ALA A 278 -31.05 -44.21 2.90
C ALA A 278 -30.28 -43.76 1.63
N GLU A 279 -30.87 -44.09 0.48
CA GLU A 279 -30.41 -43.64 -0.82
C GLU A 279 -31.61 -43.22 -1.64
N THR A 280 -31.66 -41.97 -2.08
CA THR A 280 -32.82 -41.41 -2.76
C THR A 280 -32.42 -40.37 -3.80
N PRO A 281 -33.19 -40.24 -4.90
CA PRO A 281 -33.00 -39.10 -5.80
C PRO A 281 -33.28 -37.79 -5.06
N LEU A 282 -32.46 -36.75 -5.34
CA LEU A 282 -32.64 -35.42 -4.76
C LEU A 282 -33.06 -34.46 -5.87
N ALA A 283 -34.34 -34.12 -5.94
CA ALA A 283 -34.83 -33.14 -6.90
C ALA A 283 -34.70 -31.72 -6.36
N ALA A 284 -34.46 -30.75 -7.25
CA ALA A 284 -34.42 -29.33 -6.86
C ALA A 284 -35.78 -28.93 -6.24
N GLY A 285 -35.72 -28.19 -5.11
CA GLY A 285 -36.89 -27.77 -4.33
C GLY A 285 -37.50 -28.86 -3.45
N SER A 286 -36.95 -30.09 -3.41
CA SER A 286 -37.46 -31.16 -2.56
C SER A 286 -36.64 -31.27 -1.26
N ALA A 287 -37.36 -31.37 -0.13
CA ALA A 287 -36.75 -31.61 1.17
C ALA A 287 -36.85 -33.10 1.53
N VAL A 288 -35.72 -33.68 1.92
CA VAL A 288 -35.60 -35.09 2.31
C VAL A 288 -35.24 -35.16 3.79
N SER A 289 -35.94 -36.03 4.56
CA SER A 289 -35.60 -36.31 5.95
C SER A 289 -34.30 -37.12 6.00
N THR A 290 -33.36 -36.68 6.83
CA THR A 290 -32.07 -37.37 6.99
C THR A 290 -32.09 -38.54 7.95
N GLY A 291 -33.16 -38.67 8.76
CA GLY A 291 -33.22 -39.65 9.86
C GLY A 291 -32.30 -39.28 11.05
N TRP A 292 -31.63 -38.15 11.03
CA TRP A 292 -30.83 -37.62 12.15
C TRP A 292 -31.71 -36.67 12.98
N ASN A 293 -32.44 -37.23 13.94
CA ASN A 293 -33.48 -36.50 14.64
C ASN A 293 -34.48 -35.90 13.64
N ASP A 294 -34.65 -34.56 13.65
CA ASP A 294 -35.58 -33.82 12.78
C ASP A 294 -34.87 -33.02 11.65
N TRP A 295 -33.63 -33.36 11.36
CA TRP A 295 -32.92 -32.70 10.28
C TRP A 295 -33.45 -33.08 8.90
N THR A 296 -33.66 -32.05 8.08
CA THR A 296 -34.00 -32.18 6.66
C THR A 296 -32.93 -31.54 5.79
N ILE A 297 -32.71 -32.14 4.61
CA ILE A 297 -31.82 -31.61 3.58
C ILE A 297 -32.61 -31.29 2.32
N GLU A 298 -32.40 -30.12 1.75
CA GLU A 298 -33.09 -29.64 0.55
C GLU A 298 -32.06 -29.15 -0.46
N ALA A 299 -32.25 -29.53 -1.74
CA ALA A 299 -31.54 -28.91 -2.87
C ALA A 299 -32.33 -27.68 -3.31
N VAL A 300 -31.96 -26.50 -2.82
CA VAL A 300 -32.71 -25.26 -3.12
C VAL A 300 -32.54 -24.84 -4.58
N GLN A 301 -31.35 -24.97 -5.10
CA GLN A 301 -31.00 -24.59 -6.47
C GLN A 301 -29.80 -25.40 -6.95
N THR A 302 -29.77 -25.73 -8.25
CA THR A 302 -28.65 -26.43 -8.88
C THR A 302 -28.20 -25.69 -10.14
N ILE A 303 -26.90 -25.69 -10.38
CA ILE A 303 -26.28 -25.20 -11.60
C ILE A 303 -25.45 -26.36 -12.16
N ALA A 304 -25.83 -26.85 -13.34
CA ALA A 304 -25.20 -28.03 -13.94
C ALA A 304 -23.69 -27.79 -14.24
N SER A 305 -23.36 -26.60 -14.66
CA SER A 305 -21.97 -26.21 -14.99
C SER A 305 -21.69 -24.82 -14.42
N ALA A 306 -20.83 -24.74 -13.39
CA ALA A 306 -20.50 -23.54 -12.67
C ALA A 306 -19.01 -23.46 -12.37
N GLN A 307 -18.50 -22.26 -12.22
CA GLN A 307 -17.18 -21.96 -11.70
C GLN A 307 -17.28 -21.26 -10.34
N PRO A 308 -16.21 -21.29 -9.51
CA PRO A 308 -16.19 -20.53 -8.27
C PRO A 308 -16.51 -19.06 -8.51
N GLY A 309 -17.40 -18.51 -7.70
CA GLY A 309 -17.76 -17.10 -7.73
C GLY A 309 -18.09 -16.61 -6.32
N PHE A 310 -18.14 -15.29 -6.18
CA PHE A 310 -18.47 -14.64 -4.92
C PHE A 310 -19.42 -13.50 -5.18
N ARG A 311 -20.43 -13.41 -4.33
CA ARG A 311 -21.30 -12.26 -4.22
C ARG A 311 -20.85 -11.42 -3.05
N PHE A 312 -20.73 -10.14 -3.30
CA PHE A 312 -20.32 -9.16 -2.30
C PHE A 312 -21.47 -8.24 -1.95
N GLU A 313 -21.62 -7.95 -0.66
CA GLU A 313 -22.60 -7.00 -0.15
C GLU A 313 -22.00 -6.16 0.97
N GLU A 314 -22.47 -4.94 1.12
CA GLU A 314 -22.06 -4.10 2.24
C GLU A 314 -22.65 -4.62 3.55
N TRP A 315 -21.80 -4.81 4.54
CA TRP A 315 -22.21 -5.29 5.85
C TRP A 315 -22.55 -4.12 6.77
N PRO A 316 -23.75 -4.12 7.39
CA PRO A 316 -24.19 -3.02 8.24
C PRO A 316 -23.18 -2.69 9.36
N ALA A 317 -22.98 -1.40 9.62
CA ALA A 317 -22.01 -0.93 10.61
C ALA A 317 -22.37 -1.33 12.04
N ASP A 318 -23.66 -1.47 12.34
CA ASP A 318 -24.22 -1.85 13.64
C ASP A 318 -24.13 -3.36 13.93
N LYS A 319 -23.82 -4.18 12.91
CA LYS A 319 -23.72 -5.64 13.07
C LYS A 319 -22.27 -6.09 13.18
N LYS A 320 -22.03 -7.05 14.09
CA LYS A 320 -20.74 -7.74 14.15
C LYS A 320 -20.55 -8.59 12.89
N ALA A 321 -19.30 -8.70 12.44
CA ALA A 321 -18.97 -9.62 11.35
C ALA A 321 -19.41 -11.05 11.71
N PRO A 322 -19.87 -11.85 10.72
CA PRO A 322 -20.16 -13.25 10.93
C PRO A 322 -18.91 -13.99 11.42
N SER A 323 -19.11 -14.97 12.31
CA SER A 323 -17.98 -15.75 12.83
C SER A 323 -17.26 -16.49 11.70
N GLY A 324 -15.94 -16.34 11.64
CA GLY A 324 -15.10 -17.00 10.63
C GLY A 324 -15.11 -16.37 9.23
N GLN A 325 -15.83 -15.26 9.03
CA GLN A 325 -15.85 -14.54 7.74
C GLN A 325 -15.30 -13.12 7.93
N PRO A 326 -14.12 -12.81 7.40
CA PRO A 326 -13.55 -11.47 7.49
C PRO A 326 -14.34 -10.50 6.60
N LEU A 327 -14.56 -9.29 7.10
CA LEU A 327 -15.04 -8.19 6.28
C LEU A 327 -13.87 -7.65 5.45
N LEU A 328 -14.14 -7.41 4.17
CA LEU A 328 -13.18 -6.92 3.20
C LEU A 328 -13.44 -5.46 2.86
N GLU A 329 -12.44 -4.79 2.34
CA GLU A 329 -12.67 -3.57 1.60
C GLU A 329 -13.34 -3.90 0.28
N GLY A 330 -14.21 -3.02 -0.21
CA GLY A 330 -14.86 -3.20 -1.50
C GLY A 330 -15.28 -1.89 -2.13
N VAL A 331 -15.55 -1.96 -3.41
CA VAL A 331 -16.06 -0.86 -4.22
C VAL A 331 -17.34 -1.30 -4.92
N GLN A 332 -18.34 -0.44 -4.92
CA GLN A 332 -19.59 -0.68 -5.64
C GLN A 332 -19.47 -0.13 -7.06
N ILE A 333 -19.65 -0.99 -8.04
CA ILE A 333 -19.55 -0.67 -9.46
C ILE A 333 -20.95 -0.64 -10.06
N ARG A 334 -21.26 0.45 -10.75
CA ARG A 334 -22.46 0.59 -11.56
C ARG A 334 -22.08 0.59 -13.04
N MET A 335 -22.75 -0.26 -13.80
CA MET A 335 -22.62 -0.35 -15.25
C MET A 335 -23.96 0.01 -15.90
N THR A 336 -23.94 0.93 -16.84
CA THR A 336 -25.14 1.39 -17.55
C THR A 336 -24.99 1.28 -19.07
N ARG A 337 -26.02 0.78 -19.76
CA ARG A 337 -26.12 0.76 -21.22
C ARG A 337 -27.57 0.96 -21.64
N GLY A 338 -27.92 2.14 -22.15
CA GLY A 338 -29.31 2.52 -22.39
C GLY A 338 -30.10 2.49 -21.07
N GLU A 339 -31.19 1.72 -21.03
CA GLU A 339 -32.02 1.52 -19.83
C GLU A 339 -31.50 0.43 -18.88
N GLN A 340 -30.53 -0.35 -19.31
CA GLN A 340 -29.97 -1.42 -18.48
C GLN A 340 -28.99 -0.86 -17.44
N THR A 341 -29.20 -1.22 -16.19
CA THR A 341 -28.28 -0.87 -15.08
C THR A 341 -27.99 -2.11 -14.25
N ILE A 342 -26.72 -2.38 -14.04
CA ILE A 342 -26.22 -3.45 -13.18
C ILE A 342 -25.36 -2.81 -12.10
N THR A 343 -25.65 -3.08 -10.83
CA THR A 343 -24.87 -2.58 -9.70
C THR A 343 -24.45 -3.73 -8.80
N GLN A 344 -23.15 -3.89 -8.57
CA GLN A 344 -22.61 -4.94 -7.72
C GLN A 344 -21.39 -4.44 -6.95
N TRP A 345 -21.18 -5.01 -5.75
CA TRP A 345 -19.96 -4.82 -4.99
C TRP A 345 -18.84 -5.74 -5.50
N VAL A 346 -17.62 -5.24 -5.45
CA VAL A 346 -16.39 -5.99 -5.77
C VAL A 346 -15.49 -5.90 -4.55
N GLY A 347 -15.25 -7.03 -3.89
CA GLY A 347 -14.36 -7.12 -2.72
C GLY A 347 -12.88 -7.06 -3.10
N ALA A 348 -12.06 -6.53 -2.20
CA ALA A 348 -10.62 -6.45 -2.41
C ALA A 348 -9.98 -7.85 -2.51
N GLY A 349 -9.11 -8.04 -3.50
CA GLY A 349 -8.49 -9.32 -3.82
C GLY A 349 -9.33 -10.22 -4.72
N TRP A 350 -10.53 -9.81 -5.10
CA TRP A 350 -11.46 -10.61 -5.88
C TRP A 350 -11.75 -10.05 -7.26
N ARG A 351 -12.19 -10.96 -8.14
CA ARG A 351 -12.72 -10.65 -9.45
C ARG A 351 -14.19 -11.01 -9.50
N VAL A 352 -15.01 -10.09 -9.97
CA VAL A 352 -16.46 -10.27 -10.15
C VAL A 352 -16.79 -10.18 -11.63
N VAL A 353 -17.64 -11.08 -12.08
CA VAL A 353 -18.14 -11.13 -13.46
C VAL A 353 -19.51 -10.48 -13.51
N PHE A 354 -19.64 -9.46 -14.35
CA PHE A 354 -20.90 -8.74 -14.57
C PHE A 354 -21.61 -9.31 -15.79
N PRO A 355 -22.87 -9.76 -15.67
CA PRO A 355 -23.62 -10.40 -16.75
C PRO A 355 -24.08 -9.40 -17.80
N THR A 356 -23.15 -8.86 -18.58
CA THR A 356 -23.39 -7.80 -19.57
C THR A 356 -23.80 -8.32 -20.96
N GLY A 357 -24.09 -9.60 -21.11
CA GLY A 357 -24.51 -10.26 -22.34
C GLY A 357 -23.62 -11.47 -22.69
N ALA A 358 -23.42 -11.75 -23.98
CA ALA A 358 -22.64 -12.90 -24.46
C ALA A 358 -21.16 -12.86 -23.99
N PHE A 359 -20.63 -11.68 -23.79
CA PHE A 359 -19.27 -11.45 -23.28
C PHE A 359 -19.35 -10.66 -21.98
N PRO A 360 -19.38 -11.33 -20.82
CA PRO A 360 -19.49 -10.65 -19.54
C PRO A 360 -18.24 -9.82 -19.25
N LEU A 361 -18.46 -8.63 -18.66
CA LEU A 361 -17.37 -7.77 -18.21
C LEU A 361 -16.81 -8.30 -16.89
N GLU A 362 -15.50 -8.28 -16.77
CA GLU A 362 -14.80 -8.67 -15.55
C GLU A 362 -14.28 -7.45 -14.82
N VAL A 363 -14.55 -7.35 -13.53
CA VAL A 363 -14.02 -6.30 -12.67
C VAL A 363 -13.25 -6.93 -11.53
N SER A 364 -12.01 -6.48 -11.34
CA SER A 364 -11.19 -6.85 -10.18
C SER A 364 -10.79 -5.61 -9.40
N TYR A 365 -10.87 -5.68 -8.09
CA TYR A 365 -10.45 -4.65 -7.16
C TYR A 365 -9.45 -5.23 -6.17
N GLY A 366 -8.39 -4.48 -5.84
CA GLY A 366 -7.41 -4.93 -4.88
C GLY A 366 -6.11 -4.14 -4.96
N TRP A 367 -5.06 -4.72 -4.41
CA TRP A 367 -3.74 -4.14 -4.42
C TRP A 367 -3.04 -4.40 -5.75
N GLU A 368 -2.25 -3.44 -6.21
CA GLU A 368 -1.35 -3.63 -7.34
C GLU A 368 -0.31 -4.71 -7.00
N VAL A 369 -0.14 -5.65 -7.90
CA VAL A 369 0.86 -6.72 -7.76
C VAL A 369 1.96 -6.53 -8.80
N HIS A 370 3.18 -6.36 -8.31
CA HIS A 370 4.39 -6.32 -9.14
C HIS A 370 5.06 -7.69 -9.16
N ARG A 371 5.35 -8.21 -10.35
CA ARG A 371 6.06 -9.48 -10.50
C ARG A 371 7.57 -9.26 -10.42
N LEU A 372 8.19 -9.87 -9.40
CA LEU A 372 9.64 -9.87 -9.27
C LEU A 372 10.28 -10.78 -10.34
N PRO A 373 11.52 -10.50 -10.78
CA PRO A 373 12.24 -11.34 -11.72
C PRO A 373 12.78 -12.64 -11.09
N PHE A 374 12.49 -12.89 -9.83
CA PHE A 374 12.85 -14.09 -9.08
C PHE A 374 11.73 -14.42 -8.09
N GLY A 375 11.63 -15.68 -7.70
CA GLY A 375 10.75 -16.13 -6.64
C GLY A 375 11.46 -16.14 -5.28
N LEU A 376 10.68 -15.97 -4.20
CA LEU A 376 11.12 -16.17 -2.82
C LEU A 376 10.48 -17.40 -2.24
N VAL A 377 11.28 -18.17 -1.48
CA VAL A 377 10.82 -19.30 -0.67
C VAL A 377 11.19 -19.01 0.78
N LEU A 378 10.26 -19.23 1.69
CA LEU A 378 10.53 -19.22 3.11
C LEU A 378 11.05 -20.61 3.51
N GLU A 379 12.36 -20.70 3.80
CA GLU A 379 12.98 -21.94 4.27
C GLU A 379 12.68 -22.17 5.75
N ASP A 380 12.85 -21.13 6.58
CA ASP A 380 12.52 -21.19 7.99
C ASP A 380 12.15 -19.81 8.55
N PHE A 381 11.34 -19.82 9.61
CA PHE A 381 11.00 -18.62 10.38
C PHE A 381 11.21 -18.89 11.87
N VAL A 382 12.11 -18.13 12.46
CA VAL A 382 12.52 -18.30 13.86
C VAL A 382 12.13 -17.06 14.67
N VAL A 383 11.45 -17.30 15.79
CA VAL A 383 11.15 -16.28 16.80
C VAL A 383 11.96 -16.60 18.05
N GLU A 384 12.93 -15.77 18.36
CA GLU A 384 13.65 -15.83 19.62
C GLU A 384 12.84 -15.12 20.70
N ARG A 385 12.78 -15.69 21.90
CA ARG A 385 12.04 -15.13 23.03
C ARG A 385 13.00 -14.65 24.12
N ASN A 386 12.56 -13.66 24.88
CA ASN A 386 13.30 -13.18 26.05
C ASN A 386 13.37 -14.30 27.12
N GLU A 387 14.49 -14.43 27.80
CA GLU A 387 14.66 -15.41 28.84
C GLU A 387 13.59 -15.29 29.93
N GLY A 388 12.86 -16.38 30.18
CA GLY A 388 11.81 -16.44 31.20
C GLY A 388 10.46 -15.78 30.85
N THR A 389 10.25 -15.31 29.60
CA THR A 389 9.00 -14.74 29.14
C THR A 389 8.57 -15.33 27.79
N ASP A 390 7.29 -15.14 27.44
CA ASP A 390 6.77 -15.45 26.10
C ASP A 390 6.92 -14.27 25.12
N GLU A 391 7.52 -13.16 25.56
CA GLU A 391 7.71 -12.00 24.72
C GLU A 391 8.81 -12.23 23.67
N PRO A 392 8.54 -11.93 22.40
CA PRO A 392 9.51 -12.09 21.34
C PRO A 392 10.67 -11.10 21.50
N ALA A 393 11.89 -11.59 21.44
CA ALA A 393 13.13 -10.80 21.47
C ALA A 393 13.59 -10.44 20.06
N SER A 394 13.53 -11.38 19.11
CA SER A 394 13.91 -11.17 17.72
C SER A 394 13.14 -12.08 16.76
N PHE A 395 13.13 -11.69 15.49
CA PHE A 395 12.51 -12.46 14.40
C PHE A 395 13.51 -12.61 13.28
N ARG A 396 13.60 -13.81 12.69
CA ARG A 396 14.44 -14.10 11.55
C ARG A 396 13.71 -14.96 10.54
N SER A 397 13.71 -14.54 9.27
CA SER A 397 13.27 -15.34 8.14
C SER A 397 14.49 -15.78 7.33
N ASP A 398 14.64 -17.07 7.13
CA ASP A 398 15.63 -17.66 6.24
C ASP A 398 14.98 -17.88 4.88
N LEU A 399 15.57 -17.33 3.83
CA LEU A 399 14.97 -17.18 2.50
C LEU A 399 15.86 -17.77 1.42
N ALA A 400 15.26 -18.45 0.46
CA ALA A 400 15.90 -18.80 -0.82
C ALA A 400 15.34 -17.97 -1.97
N MET A 401 16.22 -17.51 -2.85
CA MET A 401 15.92 -16.78 -4.07
C MET A 401 16.01 -17.74 -5.25
N VAL A 402 14.89 -17.90 -5.97
CA VAL A 402 14.74 -18.91 -7.01
C VAL A 402 14.48 -18.22 -8.35
N LEU A 403 15.26 -18.58 -9.36
CA LEU A 403 15.10 -18.08 -10.73
C LEU A 403 13.87 -18.72 -11.41
N PRO A 404 13.35 -18.13 -12.51
CA PRO A 404 12.21 -18.67 -13.22
C PRO A 404 12.41 -20.10 -13.78
N ASP A 405 13.65 -20.55 -13.93
CA ASP A 405 14.01 -21.91 -14.31
C ASP A 405 14.00 -22.92 -13.14
N GLY A 406 13.65 -22.47 -11.94
CA GLY A 406 13.59 -23.27 -10.72
C GLY A 406 14.93 -23.42 -9.99
N LYS A 407 16.01 -22.80 -10.49
CA LYS A 407 17.32 -22.87 -9.84
C LYS A 407 17.39 -21.90 -8.67
N VAL A 408 17.91 -22.36 -7.52
CA VAL A 408 18.27 -21.51 -6.40
C VAL A 408 19.52 -20.70 -6.75
N ASP A 409 19.40 -19.38 -6.80
CA ASP A 409 20.49 -18.44 -7.16
C ASP A 409 21.13 -17.79 -5.93
N GLY A 410 20.52 -17.92 -4.77
CA GLY A 410 21.05 -17.41 -3.51
C GLY A 410 20.16 -17.73 -2.33
N THR A 411 20.77 -17.67 -1.15
CA THR A 411 20.07 -17.77 0.12
C THR A 411 20.46 -16.58 0.98
N GLY A 412 19.61 -16.22 1.94
CA GLY A 412 19.88 -15.12 2.86
C GLY A 412 18.90 -15.11 4.00
N SER A 413 19.27 -14.51 5.11
CA SER A 413 18.38 -14.31 6.23
C SER A 413 18.10 -12.82 6.43
N CYS A 414 16.86 -12.50 6.77
CA CYS A 414 16.49 -11.16 7.19
C CYS A 414 15.94 -11.20 8.62
N SER A 415 16.36 -10.22 9.41
CA SER A 415 15.90 -10.00 10.77
C SER A 415 15.61 -8.52 11.01
N MET A 416 15.21 -8.15 12.22
CA MET A 416 15.01 -6.77 12.61
C MET A 416 16.29 -5.96 12.34
N ASN A 417 16.18 -4.89 11.51
CA ASN A 417 17.27 -4.00 11.14
C ASN A 417 18.43 -4.64 10.35
N GLN A 418 18.34 -5.91 9.97
CA GLN A 418 19.33 -6.60 9.16
C GLN A 418 18.66 -7.18 7.90
N PRO A 419 18.53 -6.40 6.83
CA PRO A 419 17.91 -6.87 5.59
C PRO A 419 18.83 -7.83 4.83
N ALA A 420 18.24 -8.85 4.22
CA ALA A 420 18.88 -9.60 3.15
C ALA A 420 18.96 -8.73 1.88
N ASN A 421 20.01 -8.89 1.09
CA ASN A 421 20.19 -8.20 -0.17
C ASN A 421 20.31 -9.20 -1.32
N TYR A 422 19.54 -8.97 -2.40
CA TYR A 422 19.60 -9.80 -3.60
C TYR A 422 19.63 -8.95 -4.88
N PRO A 423 20.50 -9.26 -5.87
CA PRO A 423 21.62 -10.21 -5.78
C PRO A 423 22.70 -9.72 -4.80
N GLN A 424 23.42 -10.66 -4.20
CA GLN A 424 24.47 -10.40 -3.22
C GLN A 424 25.74 -9.87 -3.92
N ALA A 425 25.72 -8.64 -4.38
CA ALA A 425 26.87 -8.00 -4.99
C ALA A 425 27.11 -6.64 -4.32
N LEU A 426 28.28 -6.47 -3.72
CA LEU A 426 28.64 -5.28 -2.95
C LEU A 426 28.39 -3.98 -3.75
N TRP A 427 28.83 -3.93 -5.00
CA TRP A 427 28.68 -2.74 -5.82
C TRP A 427 27.20 -2.44 -6.13
N ARG A 428 26.35 -3.45 -6.33
CA ARG A 428 24.91 -3.28 -6.54
C ARG A 428 24.22 -2.79 -5.27
N SER A 429 24.64 -3.29 -4.12
CA SER A 429 24.18 -2.82 -2.82
C SER A 429 24.50 -1.35 -2.61
N LEU A 430 25.73 -0.93 -2.92
CA LEU A 430 26.17 0.45 -2.82
C LEU A 430 25.45 1.39 -3.82
N THR A 431 25.01 0.89 -4.95
CA THR A 431 24.30 1.69 -5.96
C THR A 431 22.77 1.66 -5.80
N GLY A 432 22.23 0.92 -4.83
CA GLY A 432 20.77 0.77 -4.63
C GLY A 432 20.08 -0.08 -5.71
N LEU A 433 20.83 -0.89 -6.45
CA LEU A 433 20.32 -1.77 -7.51
C LEU A 433 19.99 -3.17 -7.01
N THR A 434 20.18 -3.45 -5.71
CA THR A 434 19.72 -4.67 -5.05
C THR A 434 18.29 -4.52 -4.54
N TYR A 435 17.60 -5.64 -4.43
CA TYR A 435 16.40 -5.75 -3.63
C TYR A 435 16.81 -5.97 -2.17
N LYS A 436 16.40 -5.07 -1.29
CA LYS A 436 16.52 -5.21 0.15
C LYS A 436 15.27 -5.89 0.67
N ILE A 437 15.44 -7.02 1.33
CA ILE A 437 14.36 -7.82 1.89
C ILE A 437 14.45 -7.70 3.40
N SER A 438 13.47 -7.08 4.01
CA SER A 438 13.41 -6.80 5.44
C SER A 438 12.23 -7.52 6.07
N GLN A 439 12.36 -7.95 7.33
CA GLN A 439 11.23 -8.46 8.09
C GLN A 439 10.19 -7.36 8.28
N ALA A 440 8.94 -7.62 7.91
CA ALA A 440 7.84 -6.66 8.03
C ALA A 440 6.88 -7.00 9.16
N SER A 441 6.32 -8.21 9.15
CA SER A 441 5.39 -8.69 10.17
C SER A 441 5.37 -10.21 10.24
N TRP A 442 4.69 -10.74 11.23
CA TRP A 442 4.49 -12.17 11.44
C TRP A 442 3.16 -12.43 12.14
N ASN A 443 2.68 -13.66 12.08
CA ASN A 443 1.46 -14.07 12.76
C ASN A 443 1.80 -14.84 14.04
N PRO A 444 1.46 -14.34 15.25
CA PRO A 444 1.73 -15.02 16.51
C PRO A 444 1.09 -16.40 16.63
N ASN A 445 -0.01 -16.61 15.91
CA ASN A 445 -0.77 -17.86 15.95
C ASN A 445 -0.34 -18.88 14.88
N ASP A 446 0.54 -18.44 13.95
CA ASP A 446 0.98 -19.30 12.85
C ASP A 446 2.41 -18.95 12.43
N LEU A 447 3.37 -19.71 12.96
CA LEU A 447 4.80 -19.55 12.67
C LEU A 447 5.21 -20.16 11.32
N SER A 448 4.28 -20.75 10.57
CA SER A 448 4.54 -21.23 9.22
C SER A 448 4.56 -20.10 8.18
N GLN A 449 4.23 -18.87 8.57
CA GLN A 449 4.18 -17.71 7.68
C GLN A 449 5.00 -16.54 8.20
N SER A 450 5.59 -15.80 7.27
CA SER A 450 6.33 -14.57 7.53
C SER A 450 6.04 -13.55 6.44
N SER A 451 5.88 -12.28 6.82
CA SER A 451 5.73 -11.19 5.87
C SER A 451 7.02 -10.38 5.77
N VAL A 452 7.49 -10.19 4.55
CA VAL A 452 8.70 -9.43 4.25
C VAL A 452 8.37 -8.19 3.44
N GLN A 453 9.09 -7.10 3.69
CA GLN A 453 9.06 -5.90 2.87
C GLN A 453 10.23 -5.95 1.88
N ILE A 454 9.97 -5.66 0.63
CA ILE A 454 10.99 -5.63 -0.41
C ILE A 454 11.09 -4.22 -0.95
N LEU A 455 12.29 -3.68 -0.90
CA LEU A 455 12.63 -2.33 -1.37
C LEU A 455 13.75 -2.39 -2.40
N ARG A 456 13.57 -1.71 -3.52
CA ARG A 456 14.64 -1.41 -4.48
C ARG A 456 14.63 0.08 -4.78
N ASP A 457 15.73 0.78 -4.47
CA ASP A 457 15.87 2.23 -4.63
C ASP A 457 17.07 2.61 -5.50
N PRO A 458 16.92 2.75 -6.81
CA PRO A 458 18.01 3.15 -7.71
C PRO A 458 18.55 4.56 -7.45
N GLY A 459 17.84 5.40 -6.72
CA GLY A 459 18.28 6.73 -6.30
C GLY A 459 19.13 6.76 -5.03
N TRP A 460 19.28 5.63 -4.35
CA TRP A 460 19.93 5.51 -3.05
C TRP A 460 21.34 6.10 -3.00
N LEU A 461 22.19 5.76 -3.98
CA LEU A 461 23.57 6.29 -4.05
C LEU A 461 23.59 7.82 -4.15
N LEU A 462 22.74 8.39 -5.02
CA LEU A 462 22.68 9.84 -5.20
C LEU A 462 22.17 10.56 -3.94
N LYS A 463 21.22 9.94 -3.21
CA LYS A 463 20.75 10.47 -1.92
C LYS A 463 21.89 10.52 -0.91
N TRP A 464 22.69 9.46 -0.80
CA TRP A 464 23.84 9.42 0.11
C TRP A 464 24.93 10.40 -0.29
N VAL A 465 25.32 10.42 -1.57
CA VAL A 465 26.33 11.36 -2.10
C VAL A 465 25.86 12.80 -1.89
N GLY A 466 24.60 13.09 -2.19
CA GLY A 466 24.01 14.41 -1.97
C GLY A 466 24.04 14.83 -0.50
N SER A 467 23.71 13.91 0.41
CA SER A 467 23.76 14.15 1.86
C SER A 467 25.18 14.41 2.35
N LEU A 468 26.17 13.65 1.88
CA LEU A 468 27.57 13.86 2.24
C LEU A 468 28.09 15.21 1.72
N ILE A 469 27.78 15.58 0.48
CA ILE A 469 28.15 16.88 -0.11
C ILE A 469 27.46 18.01 0.68
N LEU A 470 26.19 17.86 1.06
CA LEU A 470 25.46 18.82 1.89
C LEU A 470 26.13 19.03 3.24
N CYS A 471 26.47 17.95 3.95
CA CYS A 471 27.17 18.02 5.23
C CYS A 471 28.55 18.70 5.08
N ALA A 472 29.32 18.33 4.07
CA ALA A 472 30.59 18.96 3.77
C ALA A 472 30.44 20.46 3.47
N GLY A 473 29.39 20.83 2.73
CA GLY A 473 29.05 22.22 2.44
C GLY A 473 28.73 23.02 3.71
N LEU A 474 27.93 22.46 4.62
CA LEU A 474 27.62 23.09 5.91
C LEU A 474 28.88 23.26 6.76
N VAL A 475 29.69 22.23 6.94
CA VAL A 475 30.96 22.31 7.69
C VAL A 475 31.86 23.41 7.09
N THR A 476 32.01 23.41 5.75
CA THR A 476 32.81 24.43 5.06
C THR A 476 32.28 25.85 5.31
N MET A 477 30.95 26.03 5.31
CA MET A 477 30.31 27.32 5.53
C MET A 477 30.55 27.83 6.96
N PHE A 478 30.53 26.94 7.96
CA PHE A 478 30.84 27.32 9.34
C PHE A 478 32.31 27.60 9.58
N THR A 479 33.22 26.80 9.01
CA THR A 479 34.67 26.97 9.17
C THR A 479 35.21 28.18 8.41
N MET A 480 34.61 28.55 7.28
CA MET A 480 35.03 29.73 6.48
C MET A 480 34.39 31.05 6.96
N ARG A 481 33.56 31.06 8.01
CA ARG A 481 33.10 32.33 8.62
C ARG A 481 34.31 33.05 9.22
N ARG A 482 34.60 34.21 8.69
CA ARG A 482 35.57 35.13 9.33
C ARG A 482 34.99 35.51 10.70
N PRO A 483 35.77 35.48 11.80
CA PRO A 483 35.32 36.08 13.04
C PRO A 483 34.96 37.54 12.74
N VAL A 484 33.79 37.96 13.17
CA VAL A 484 33.42 39.38 13.16
C VAL A 484 34.37 40.03 14.12
N THR A 485 35.44 40.67 13.57
CA THR A 485 36.26 41.59 14.34
C THR A 485 35.31 42.71 14.78
N SER A 486 34.99 42.74 16.05
CA SER A 486 34.31 43.87 16.67
C SER A 486 35.20 45.08 16.39
N VAL A 487 34.72 46.01 15.57
CA VAL A 487 35.31 47.33 15.46
C VAL A 487 35.04 47.96 16.83
N ALA A 488 36.03 47.87 17.73
CA ALA A 488 36.07 48.68 18.90
C ALA A 488 36.16 50.12 18.40
N THR A 489 35.06 50.83 18.50
CA THR A 489 35.02 52.27 18.30
C THR A 489 35.97 52.84 19.35
N ALA A 490 37.17 53.28 18.91
CA ALA A 490 38.05 54.07 19.73
C ALA A 490 37.34 55.39 20.02
N VAL A 491 36.79 55.46 21.21
CA VAL A 491 36.36 56.71 21.80
C VAL A 491 37.65 57.43 22.19
N THR A 492 38.05 58.41 21.41
CA THR A 492 39.05 59.40 21.78
C THR A 492 38.53 60.17 23.00
N PRO A 493 39.29 60.29 24.10
CA PRO A 493 38.91 61.16 25.18
C PRO A 493 39.10 62.61 24.70
N ASP A 494 38.02 63.38 24.66
CA ASP A 494 38.07 64.81 24.53
C ASP A 494 38.37 65.40 25.92
N ASP A 495 39.55 66.02 26.02
CA ASP A 495 40.08 66.66 27.18
C ASP A 495 39.70 68.14 27.13
N SER A 496 38.65 68.59 27.80
CA SER A 496 38.50 70.02 28.14
C SER A 496 37.57 70.27 29.35
N ARG A 497 38.22 70.60 30.48
CA ARG A 497 37.87 71.63 31.46
C ARG A 497 36.71 71.50 32.40
N ARG A 498 37.09 71.37 33.68
CA ARG A 498 36.85 72.28 34.86
C ARG A 498 35.41 72.69 35.19
N GLY A 499 35.08 72.49 36.45
CA GLY A 499 34.17 73.31 37.23
C GLY A 499 33.44 72.56 38.34
N ASP A 500 34.05 72.56 39.44
CA ASP A 500 33.59 72.82 40.85
C ASP A 500 32.21 72.37 41.32
N ASP A 501 32.28 71.84 42.52
CA ASP A 501 31.39 71.96 43.70
C ASP A 501 30.39 70.86 44.07
N ALA A 502 30.79 70.25 45.14
CA ALA A 502 30.13 70.11 46.45
C ALA A 502 28.92 69.19 46.66
N ALA A 503 29.22 68.20 47.49
CA ALA A 503 28.45 67.75 48.66
C ALA A 503 27.06 67.13 48.48
N THR A 504 26.90 65.90 48.80
CA THR A 504 26.40 65.32 50.04
C THR A 504 25.89 63.90 49.86
N SER A 505 26.46 63.00 50.63
CA SER A 505 25.88 61.71 51.00
C SER A 505 24.75 61.94 52.04
N PRO A 506 23.98 60.99 52.54
CA PRO A 506 24.19 59.53 52.58
C PRO A 506 22.90 58.64 52.59
N SER A 507 23.21 57.34 52.69
CA SER A 507 22.37 56.28 53.32
C SER A 507 21.19 55.75 52.48
N GLY A 508 20.89 54.49 52.46
CA GLY A 508 21.26 53.32 53.19
C GLY A 508 20.41 52.13 52.76
N SER A 509 20.89 50.97 53.15
CA SER A 509 20.16 49.71 53.31
C SER A 509 19.56 49.08 52.02
N GLY A 510 19.92 47.96 51.55
CA GLY A 510 20.13 46.69 52.26
C GLY A 510 18.97 45.76 51.92
N LEU A 511 19.23 44.73 51.15
CA LEU A 511 18.74 43.41 51.46
C LEU A 511 19.06 42.44 50.29
N LYS A 512 19.66 41.37 50.68
CA LYS A 512 20.05 40.20 49.92
C LYS A 512 18.90 39.18 49.79
N PRO A 513 19.11 38.01 49.23
CA PRO A 513 18.27 37.34 48.24
C PRO A 513 17.47 36.18 48.82
N GLN A 514 16.55 35.63 48.03
CA GLN A 514 16.05 34.29 48.34
C GLN A 514 15.90 33.42 47.06
N HIS A 515 16.52 32.28 47.21
CA HIS A 515 16.31 31.06 46.45
C HIS A 515 14.86 30.57 46.47
N SER A 516 14.42 29.94 45.38
CA SER A 516 13.68 28.68 45.47
C SER A 516 13.44 28.10 44.07
N SER A 517 14.05 26.96 43.80
CA SER A 517 13.46 25.92 42.94
C SER A 517 12.35 25.22 43.75
N PRO A 518 11.36 24.63 43.12
CA PRO A 518 11.32 23.16 43.00
C PRO A 518 10.74 22.64 41.68
N SER A 519 11.30 21.54 41.16
CA SER A 519 10.79 20.15 41.17
C SER A 519 9.49 19.85 40.42
N LEU A 520 9.63 19.06 39.36
CA LEU A 520 9.09 17.72 39.14
C LEU A 520 7.56 17.49 39.30
N ILE A 521 7.07 16.78 38.31
CA ILE A 521 6.01 15.74 38.22
C ILE A 521 5.06 16.09 37.06
N SER A 522 4.86 15.34 36.08
CA SER A 522 4.53 13.96 35.75
C SER A 522 4.47 13.79 34.23
#